data_b1c0cdd71bd6ff0f0cf0f404276efd76
#
_entry.id   b1c0cdd71bd6ff0f0cf0f404276efd76
#
_cell.length_a   1.000
_cell.length_b   1.000
_cell.length_c   1.000
_cell.angle_alpha   90.00
_cell.angle_beta   90.00
_cell.angle_gamma   90.00
#
_symmetry.space_group_name_H-M   'P 1'
#
loop_
_entity.id
_entity.type
_entity.pdbx_description
1 polymer ?
#
loop_
_entity_poly.entity_id
_entity_poly.type
_entity_poly.pdbx_seq_one_letter_code
_entity_poly.pdbx_strand_id
1 'polypeptide(L)'
;EICACLVGSEMCIRDSGDCAYGVESTVITLATPTPTLLRPGAVTKEMLEAEIGPIAVAPAVLEKMADGETAASPGMKYKHYAPKAQVILVNGDSAAYAAFVNSQPGCYALCYEEDRVTVPKVPYGKATDDLSQARELFDALRRLDELGAKKVYARMPRKTGVGMAVYNRLIRAAAFRILDLTKPFLIGVTGPTGAGKGYVCRLLAQAGLHPVDCDRVYGRLTVPGAPLLQDLAAAFGQEIIKDGALDRKTLAAKAFATPAATEKLDQVTHPAVLDACVQQAKIPAVLDAPQLFESGADALCAYTLAVTAPEDTRLARIMERDGIDRAAAQLRMQAQPAADFYTEKCTFTVTNDGRDIKSQVDRILEAIL
;
A
#
# COMPACT_ATOMS: atom_id res chain seq x y z
N GLU A 1 21.78 39.82 29.39
CA GLU A 1 21.31 38.82 30.38
C GLU A 1 20.60 37.62 29.74
N ILE A 2 19.84 37.81 28.68
CA ILE A 2 19.16 36.70 27.95
C ILE A 2 20.17 35.79 27.25
N CYS A 3 21.29 36.32 26.74
CA CYS A 3 22.32 35.51 26.07
C CYS A 3 23.10 34.60 27.03
N ALA A 4 23.25 34.97 28.29
CA ALA A 4 23.96 34.12 29.26
C ALA A 4 23.20 32.83 29.61
N CYS A 5 21.88 32.85 29.50
CA CYS A 5 21.04 31.66 29.70
C CYS A 5 21.03 30.69 28.49
N LEU A 6 21.57 31.12 27.34
CA LEU A 6 21.60 30.32 26.10
C LEU A 6 22.94 29.62 25.87
N VAL A 7 23.95 29.92 26.68
CA VAL A 7 25.31 29.38 26.57
C VAL A 7 25.60 28.50 27.79
N GLY A 8 25.27 27.26 27.66
CA GLY A 8 25.64 26.24 28.64
C GLY A 8 24.52 25.25 28.86
N SER A 9 24.83 24.09 28.66
CA SER A 9 24.29 22.78 29.08
C SER A 9 22.80 22.77 29.29
N GLU A 10 21.90 22.84 29.33
CA GLU A 10 20.45 22.81 29.51
C GLU A 10 19.85 24.14 29.14
N MET A 11 19.51 24.26 27.91
CA MET A 11 18.57 25.27 27.47
C MET A 11 17.46 25.38 28.52
N CYS A 12 17.27 26.58 29.04
CA CYS A 12 16.09 26.90 29.81
C CYS A 12 14.86 26.65 28.93
N ILE A 13 14.37 25.43 28.94
CA ILE A 13 13.03 25.13 28.49
C ILE A 13 12.15 25.86 29.48
N ARG A 14 11.54 26.97 29.05
CA ARG A 14 10.52 27.60 29.84
C ARG A 14 9.30 26.70 29.79
N ASP A 15 9.17 25.89 30.80
CA ASP A 15 7.95 25.19 31.06
C ASP A 15 6.95 26.17 31.66
N SER A 16 5.98 26.59 30.85
CA SER A 16 4.86 27.42 31.27
C SER A 16 3.63 26.61 31.68
N GLY A 17 3.80 25.30 31.86
CA GLY A 17 2.75 24.34 32.20
C GLY A 17 2.24 23.57 30.99
N ASP A 18 1.31 22.66 31.24
CA ASP A 18 0.76 21.76 30.25
C ASP A 18 0.07 22.48 29.07
N CYS A 19 0.48 22.19 27.87
CA CYS A 19 -0.13 22.73 26.66
C CYS A 19 -1.50 22.11 26.42
N ALA A 20 -2.54 22.95 26.22
CA ALA A 20 -3.89 22.48 26.01
C ALA A 20 -4.04 21.56 24.76
N TYR A 21 -3.22 21.78 23.75
CA TYR A 21 -3.35 21.08 22.45
C TYR A 21 -2.15 20.21 22.05
N GLY A 22 -0.96 20.48 22.55
CA GLY A 22 0.23 19.65 22.28
C GLY A 22 0.73 19.58 20.83
N VAL A 23 0.10 20.32 19.91
CA VAL A 23 0.51 20.42 18.49
C VAL A 23 0.77 21.86 18.10
N GLU A 24 1.46 22.09 16.98
CA GLU A 24 1.78 23.42 16.50
C GLU A 24 0.54 24.23 16.11
N SER A 25 0.69 25.56 16.02
CA SER A 25 -0.36 26.47 15.58
C SER A 25 -0.77 26.23 14.13
N THR A 26 -2.04 26.45 13.83
CA THR A 26 -2.60 26.44 12.47
C THR A 26 -2.02 27.59 11.66
N VAL A 27 -1.68 27.34 10.40
CA VAL A 27 -1.21 28.34 9.44
C VAL A 27 -2.04 28.26 8.19
N ILE A 28 -2.65 29.39 7.80
CA ILE A 28 -3.38 29.56 6.54
C ILE A 28 -2.75 30.68 5.71
N THR A 29 -2.95 30.62 4.39
CA THR A 29 -2.67 31.75 3.50
C THR A 29 -3.96 32.32 2.94
N LEU A 30 -4.03 33.63 2.85
CA LEU A 30 -5.10 34.38 2.22
C LEU A 30 -4.64 34.98 0.88
N ALA A 31 -3.41 34.68 0.45
CA ALA A 31 -2.84 35.19 -0.79
C ALA A 31 -3.30 34.40 -2.05
N THR A 32 -4.10 33.38 -1.86
CA THR A 32 -4.69 32.53 -2.93
C THR A 32 -6.18 32.88 -3.11
N PRO A 33 -6.77 32.62 -4.29
CA PRO A 33 -8.20 32.88 -4.54
C PRO A 33 -9.13 32.21 -3.52
N THR A 34 -8.77 31.03 -3.05
CA THR A 34 -9.42 30.33 -1.93
C THR A 34 -8.44 30.28 -0.77
N PRO A 35 -8.83 30.71 0.47
CA PRO A 35 -7.97 30.53 1.64
C PRO A 35 -7.45 29.11 1.74
N THR A 36 -6.15 28.94 1.99
CA THR A 36 -5.53 27.62 1.92
C THR A 36 -4.80 27.29 3.21
N LEU A 37 -5.11 26.12 3.80
CA LEU A 37 -4.45 25.56 4.97
C LEU A 37 -3.05 25.07 4.59
N LEU A 38 -2.03 25.69 5.18
CA LEU A 38 -0.62 25.33 4.99
C LEU A 38 -0.07 24.41 6.09
N ARG A 39 -0.59 24.55 7.31
CA ARG A 39 -0.24 23.68 8.44
C ARG A 39 -1.46 23.51 9.34
N PRO A 40 -1.94 22.28 9.56
CA PRO A 40 -3.01 22.00 10.51
C PRO A 40 -2.50 22.13 11.96
N GLY A 41 -3.37 22.58 12.86
CA GLY A 41 -3.11 22.74 14.27
C GLY A 41 -4.38 22.67 15.09
N ALA A 42 -4.39 23.31 16.27
CA ALA A 42 -5.52 23.31 17.20
C ALA A 42 -6.79 23.97 16.63
N VAL A 43 -6.63 25.05 15.87
CA VAL A 43 -7.74 25.64 15.10
C VAL A 43 -7.92 24.79 13.85
N THR A 44 -9.02 24.05 13.78
CA THR A 44 -9.22 23.07 12.71
C THR A 44 -9.72 23.71 11.43
N LYS A 45 -9.62 22.98 10.32
CA LYS A 45 -10.15 23.42 9.02
C LYS A 45 -11.65 23.70 9.13
N GLU A 46 -12.37 22.82 9.79
CA GLU A 46 -13.82 22.93 9.97
C GLU A 46 -14.22 24.15 10.79
N MET A 47 -13.45 24.53 11.83
CA MET A 47 -13.65 25.77 12.59
C MET A 47 -13.46 27.00 11.70
N LEU A 48 -12.43 27.00 10.88
CA LEU A 48 -12.15 28.10 9.98
C LEU A 48 -13.23 28.21 8.88
N GLU A 49 -13.66 27.07 8.31
CA GLU A 49 -14.73 27.04 7.30
C GLU A 49 -16.06 27.58 7.81
N ALA A 50 -16.35 27.39 9.10
CA ALA A 50 -17.54 27.94 9.74
C ALA A 50 -17.54 29.48 9.79
N GLU A 51 -16.36 30.10 9.86
CA GLU A 51 -16.21 31.55 9.98
C GLU A 51 -15.99 32.26 8.65
N ILE A 52 -15.18 31.68 7.75
CA ILE A 52 -14.73 32.37 6.52
C ILE A 52 -15.10 31.63 5.23
N GLY A 53 -15.88 30.55 5.30
CA GLY A 53 -16.28 29.76 4.14
C GLY A 53 -15.23 28.75 3.71
N PRO A 54 -15.36 28.15 2.52
CA PRO A 54 -14.53 27.02 2.07
C PRO A 54 -13.03 27.29 2.10
N ILE A 55 -12.26 26.34 2.63
CA ILE A 55 -10.79 26.39 2.74
C ILE A 55 -10.17 25.20 2.01
N ALA A 56 -9.26 25.50 1.09
CA ALA A 56 -8.44 24.48 0.44
C ALA A 56 -7.36 23.94 1.43
N VAL A 57 -6.88 22.73 1.20
CA VAL A 57 -5.75 22.15 1.91
C VAL A 57 -4.58 22.08 0.94
N ALA A 58 -3.43 22.64 1.30
CA ALA A 58 -2.24 22.56 0.47
C ALA A 58 -1.80 21.08 0.33
N PRO A 59 -1.46 20.60 -0.88
CA PRO A 59 -1.03 19.21 -1.09
C PRO A 59 0.08 18.78 -0.12
N ALA A 60 1.03 19.65 0.14
CA ALA A 60 2.13 19.42 1.08
C ALA A 60 1.70 19.14 2.55
N VAL A 61 0.44 19.33 2.91
CA VAL A 61 -0.10 18.93 4.23
C VAL A 61 -0.27 17.42 4.31
N LEU A 62 -0.69 16.79 3.21
CA LEU A 62 -1.06 15.37 3.14
C LEU A 62 -0.05 14.52 2.37
N GLU A 63 0.69 15.12 1.45
CA GLU A 63 1.56 14.45 0.49
C GLU A 63 3.00 14.95 0.59
N LYS A 64 3.94 14.15 0.08
CA LYS A 64 5.34 14.53 -0.02
C LYS A 64 5.49 15.64 -1.08
N MET A 65 6.19 16.71 -0.75
CA MET A 65 6.53 17.76 -1.70
C MET A 65 7.44 17.21 -2.81
N ALA A 66 7.28 17.69 -4.04
CA ALA A 66 8.18 17.39 -5.13
C ALA A 66 9.58 17.98 -4.88
N ASP A 67 10.60 17.34 -5.46
CA ASP A 67 11.97 17.86 -5.35
C ASP A 67 12.09 19.23 -6.04
N GLY A 68 12.51 20.24 -5.28
CA GLY A 68 12.65 21.62 -5.76
C GLY A 68 11.52 22.57 -5.36
N GLU A 69 10.43 22.11 -4.81
CA GLU A 69 9.36 22.98 -4.29
C GLU A 69 9.81 23.78 -3.06
N THR A 70 9.37 25.04 -2.98
CA THR A 70 9.63 25.92 -1.86
C THR A 70 8.58 25.73 -0.77
N ALA A 71 9.02 25.48 0.46
CA ALA A 71 8.12 25.31 1.59
C ALA A 71 7.38 26.63 1.91
N ALA A 72 6.06 26.61 1.82
CA ALA A 72 5.22 27.77 2.10
C ALA A 72 5.01 28.05 3.59
N SER A 73 5.46 27.17 4.48
CA SER A 73 5.32 27.33 5.95
C SER A 73 6.53 26.69 6.66
N PRO A 74 6.95 27.25 7.83
CA PRO A 74 7.96 26.62 8.68
C PRO A 74 7.56 25.20 9.08
N GLY A 75 8.52 24.28 9.09
CA GLY A 75 8.29 22.87 9.44
C GLY A 75 7.86 21.97 8.27
N MET A 76 7.64 22.50 7.06
CA MET A 76 7.32 21.68 5.87
C MET A 76 8.57 21.00 5.28
N LYS A 77 9.76 21.56 5.44
CA LYS A 77 10.98 21.11 4.77
C LYS A 77 11.92 20.28 5.65
N TYR A 78 11.84 20.36 6.96
CA TYR A 78 12.78 19.72 7.86
C TYR A 78 12.13 18.61 8.68
N LYS A 79 12.89 17.54 8.93
CA LYS A 79 12.53 16.48 9.90
C LYS A 79 12.65 17.03 11.35
N HIS A 80 11.74 17.92 11.74
CA HIS A 80 11.66 18.33 13.14
C HIS A 80 10.98 17.23 13.95
N TYR A 81 11.62 16.80 15.04
CA TYR A 81 11.11 15.83 16.01
C TYR A 81 10.79 14.43 15.44
N ALA A 82 11.38 14.06 14.31
CA ALA A 82 11.32 12.69 13.86
C ALA A 82 12.23 11.84 14.74
N PRO A 83 11.75 10.71 15.28
CA PRO A 83 12.60 9.79 16.03
C PRO A 83 13.70 9.22 15.14
N LYS A 84 14.77 8.70 15.76
CA LYS A 84 15.86 8.01 15.07
C LYS A 84 15.37 6.71 14.42
N ALA A 85 14.29 6.15 14.95
CA ALA A 85 13.63 4.97 14.45
C ALA A 85 13.05 5.16 13.04
N GLN A 86 13.02 4.10 12.25
CA GLN A 86 12.20 4.05 11.05
C GLN A 86 10.74 3.94 11.45
N VAL A 87 9.96 4.98 11.20
CA VAL A 87 8.51 4.99 11.46
C VAL A 87 7.75 4.69 10.18
N ILE A 88 6.71 3.86 10.29
CA ILE A 88 5.76 3.54 9.22
C ILE A 88 4.35 3.74 9.77
N LEU A 89 3.55 4.61 9.12
CA LEU A 89 2.14 4.75 9.45
C LEU A 89 1.35 3.54 8.96
N VAL A 90 0.46 3.03 9.81
CA VAL A 90 -0.38 1.89 9.48
C VAL A 90 -1.84 2.33 9.46
N ASN A 91 -2.44 2.27 8.27
CA ASN A 91 -3.87 2.48 8.06
C ASN A 91 -4.59 1.14 8.17
N GLY A 92 -5.62 1.05 9.01
CA GLY A 92 -6.39 -0.16 9.25
C GLY A 92 -7.18 -0.07 10.54
N ASP A 93 -8.07 -1.01 10.79
CA ASP A 93 -8.75 -1.11 12.08
C ASP A 93 -7.81 -1.64 13.18
N SER A 94 -8.29 -1.68 14.43
CA SER A 94 -7.50 -2.15 15.57
C SER A 94 -7.08 -3.61 15.44
N ALA A 95 -7.95 -4.46 14.88
CA ALA A 95 -7.68 -5.89 14.75
C ALA A 95 -6.62 -6.16 13.68
N ALA A 96 -6.74 -5.53 12.50
CA ALA A 96 -5.77 -5.64 11.42
C ALA A 96 -4.39 -5.09 11.84
N TYR A 97 -4.38 -3.93 12.51
CA TYR A 97 -3.16 -3.35 13.05
C TYR A 97 -2.47 -4.30 14.04
N ALA A 98 -3.20 -4.79 15.04
CA ALA A 98 -2.64 -5.69 16.05
C ALA A 98 -2.13 -7.00 15.43
N ALA A 99 -2.89 -7.61 14.52
CA ALA A 99 -2.49 -8.83 13.82
C ALA A 99 -1.20 -8.64 13.03
N PHE A 100 -1.10 -7.53 12.28
CA PHE A 100 0.09 -7.20 11.51
C PHE A 100 1.29 -6.94 12.42
N VAL A 101 1.19 -6.02 13.38
CA VAL A 101 2.32 -5.60 14.22
C VAL A 101 2.85 -6.77 15.06
N ASN A 102 1.96 -7.62 15.58
CA ASN A 102 2.34 -8.81 16.34
C ASN A 102 3.10 -9.85 15.50
N SER A 103 2.95 -9.83 14.18
CA SER A 103 3.72 -10.69 13.27
C SER A 103 5.12 -10.15 12.92
N GLN A 104 5.45 -8.91 13.32
CA GLN A 104 6.70 -8.24 12.96
C GLN A 104 7.75 -8.37 14.09
N PRO A 105 8.84 -9.13 13.91
CA PRO A 105 9.84 -9.29 14.96
C PRO A 105 10.64 -7.99 15.18
N GLY A 106 10.93 -7.69 16.47
CA GLY A 106 11.85 -6.62 16.83
C GLY A 106 11.34 -5.20 16.59
N CYS A 107 10.04 -5.01 16.35
CA CYS A 107 9.44 -3.69 16.19
C CYS A 107 8.85 -3.15 17.51
N TYR A 108 8.53 -1.86 17.48
CA TYR A 108 7.72 -1.18 18.48
C TYR A 108 6.39 -0.73 17.87
N ALA A 109 5.35 -0.73 18.69
CA ALA A 109 4.04 -0.17 18.32
C ALA A 109 3.88 1.22 18.91
N LEU A 110 3.67 2.24 18.06
CA LEU A 110 3.16 3.54 18.45
C LEU A 110 1.65 3.53 18.21
N CYS A 111 0.86 3.38 19.26
CA CYS A 111 -0.53 2.95 19.12
C CYS A 111 -1.47 3.69 20.08
N TYR A 112 -2.76 3.42 19.99
CA TYR A 112 -3.71 3.92 20.98
C TYR A 112 -3.69 3.07 22.25
N GLU A 113 -4.17 3.61 23.35
CA GLU A 113 -4.24 2.91 24.64
C GLU A 113 -4.99 1.58 24.54
N GLU A 114 -6.08 1.58 23.76
CA GLU A 114 -7.00 0.44 23.59
C GLU A 114 -6.45 -0.67 22.68
N ASP A 115 -5.39 -0.40 21.90
CA ASP A 115 -4.83 -1.38 20.97
C ASP A 115 -4.18 -2.56 21.72
N ARG A 116 -4.58 -3.78 21.35
CA ARG A 116 -4.12 -5.02 21.98
C ARG A 116 -2.96 -5.63 21.19
N VAL A 117 -1.77 -5.09 21.38
CA VAL A 117 -0.54 -5.60 20.76
C VAL A 117 0.32 -6.33 21.80
N THR A 118 1.08 -7.33 21.35
CA THR A 118 1.99 -8.13 22.17
C THR A 118 3.45 -7.68 22.08
N VAL A 119 3.78 -6.90 21.05
CA VAL A 119 5.10 -6.26 20.91
C VAL A 119 5.24 -5.09 21.89
N PRO A 120 6.47 -4.64 22.20
CA PRO A 120 6.67 -3.43 23.00
C PRO A 120 5.90 -2.24 22.41
N LYS A 121 5.12 -1.55 23.26
CA LYS A 121 4.25 -0.47 22.80
C LYS A 121 4.49 0.84 23.53
N VAL A 122 4.30 1.93 22.82
CA VAL A 122 4.26 3.29 23.33
C VAL A 122 2.91 3.89 22.95
N PRO A 123 1.97 4.06 23.89
CA PRO A 123 0.71 4.72 23.61
C PRO A 123 0.91 6.21 23.33
N TYR A 124 0.03 6.77 22.47
CA TYR A 124 -0.02 8.22 22.22
C TYR A 124 -1.47 8.73 22.24
N GLY A 125 -2.23 8.35 23.26
CA GLY A 125 -3.60 8.76 23.49
C GLY A 125 -4.65 7.73 23.11
N LYS A 126 -5.91 8.12 23.12
CA LYS A 126 -7.07 7.26 22.90
C LYS A 126 -7.55 7.32 21.46
N ALA A 127 -8.07 6.21 20.95
CA ALA A 127 -8.53 6.07 19.56
C ALA A 127 -9.63 7.09 19.16
N THR A 128 -10.48 7.48 20.11
CA THR A 128 -11.61 8.39 19.87
C THR A 128 -11.38 9.82 20.34
N ASP A 129 -10.19 10.13 20.89
CA ASP A 129 -9.86 11.44 21.45
C ASP A 129 -8.62 12.03 20.77
N ASP A 130 -8.83 12.80 19.69
CA ASP A 130 -7.77 13.47 18.95
C ASP A 130 -6.97 14.47 19.81
N LEU A 131 -7.57 15.05 20.86
CA LEU A 131 -6.88 15.95 21.76
C LEU A 131 -5.88 15.21 22.66
N SER A 132 -6.23 14.03 23.17
CA SER A 132 -5.28 13.18 23.88
C SER A 132 -4.13 12.77 22.99
N GLN A 133 -4.40 12.38 21.75
CA GLN A 133 -3.37 12.04 20.77
C GLN A 133 -2.43 13.21 20.50
N ALA A 134 -2.98 14.43 20.34
CA ALA A 134 -2.20 15.63 20.09
C ALA A 134 -1.28 15.98 21.28
N ARG A 135 -1.74 15.81 22.52
CA ARG A 135 -0.97 16.10 23.73
C ARG A 135 0.19 15.12 23.95
N GLU A 136 -0.06 13.85 23.70
CA GLU A 136 0.87 12.77 24.03
C GLU A 136 1.87 12.43 22.92
N LEU A 137 1.59 12.84 21.67
CA LEU A 137 2.39 12.44 20.52
C LEU A 137 3.88 12.74 20.65
N PHE A 138 4.25 13.97 21.07
CA PHE A 138 5.65 14.35 21.14
C PHE A 138 6.42 13.60 22.23
N ASP A 139 5.78 13.34 23.35
CA ASP A 139 6.37 12.53 24.43
C ASP A 139 6.51 11.08 24.01
N ALA A 140 5.52 10.54 23.32
CA ALA A 140 5.57 9.19 22.76
C ALA A 140 6.72 9.03 21.77
N LEU A 141 6.94 10.02 20.87
CA LEU A 141 8.04 9.99 19.92
C LEU A 141 9.41 10.07 20.61
N ARG A 142 9.57 10.89 21.66
CA ARG A 142 10.81 10.96 22.47
C ARG A 142 11.07 9.65 23.20
N ARG A 143 10.02 9.07 23.77
CA ARG A 143 10.10 7.79 24.49
C ARG A 143 10.56 6.63 23.59
N LEU A 144 10.21 6.64 22.30
CA LEU A 144 10.73 5.67 21.33
C LEU A 144 12.25 5.79 21.17
N ASP A 145 12.79 7.00 21.15
CA ASP A 145 14.24 7.24 21.08
C ASP A 145 14.95 6.78 22.36
N GLU A 146 14.37 7.05 23.53
CA GLU A 146 14.89 6.61 24.84
C GLU A 146 14.93 5.08 24.95
N LEU A 147 13.91 4.40 24.38
CA LEU A 147 13.82 2.94 24.32
C LEU A 147 14.75 2.32 23.27
N GLY A 148 15.43 3.14 22.46
CA GLY A 148 16.31 2.66 21.40
C GLY A 148 15.58 1.96 20.26
N ALA A 149 14.31 2.30 20.02
CA ALA A 149 13.51 1.72 18.96
C ALA A 149 14.20 1.92 17.60
N LYS A 150 14.30 0.84 16.80
CA LYS A 150 14.85 0.92 15.44
C LYS A 150 13.76 0.98 14.38
N LYS A 151 12.67 0.24 14.60
CA LYS A 151 11.52 0.15 13.70
C LYS A 151 10.23 0.32 14.49
N VAL A 152 9.35 1.19 14.01
CA VAL A 152 8.11 1.56 14.68
C VAL A 152 6.97 1.53 13.68
N TYR A 153 5.92 0.81 14.01
CA TYR A 153 4.65 0.87 13.32
C TYR A 153 3.68 1.75 14.09
N ALA A 154 3.27 2.87 13.49
CA ALA A 154 2.42 3.85 14.13
C ALA A 154 0.97 3.74 13.64
N ARG A 155 -0.01 3.70 14.54
CA ARG A 155 -1.43 3.82 14.17
C ARG A 155 -1.65 5.12 13.44
N MET A 156 -2.43 5.07 12.35
CA MET A 156 -2.79 6.27 11.60
C MET A 156 -3.92 7.01 12.32
N PRO A 157 -3.73 8.31 12.67
CA PRO A 157 -4.79 9.14 13.21
C PRO A 157 -5.79 9.57 12.14
N ARG A 158 -6.90 10.15 12.56
CA ARG A 158 -7.90 10.72 11.64
C ARG A 158 -7.32 11.90 10.85
N LYS A 159 -7.77 12.06 9.60
CA LYS A 159 -7.35 13.16 8.72
C LYS A 159 -8.30 14.35 8.76
N THR A 160 -9.06 14.51 9.86
CA THR A 160 -10.06 15.56 10.08
C THR A 160 -9.89 16.15 11.48
N GLY A 161 -10.43 17.34 11.71
CA GLY A 161 -10.35 17.98 13.00
C GLY A 161 -8.91 18.15 13.51
N VAL A 162 -8.71 18.01 14.82
CA VAL A 162 -7.38 18.03 15.46
C VAL A 162 -6.54 16.82 15.02
N GLY A 163 -7.18 15.70 14.68
CA GLY A 163 -6.52 14.51 14.13
C GLY A 163 -5.69 14.79 12.88
N MET A 164 -6.08 15.77 12.05
CA MET A 164 -5.29 16.21 10.89
C MET A 164 -3.91 16.77 11.30
N ALA A 165 -3.81 17.47 12.41
CA ALA A 165 -2.53 17.96 12.92
C ALA A 165 -1.63 16.82 13.41
N VAL A 166 -2.22 15.86 14.12
CA VAL A 166 -1.53 14.62 14.55
C VAL A 166 -1.05 13.84 13.35
N TYR A 167 -1.92 13.65 12.35
CA TYR A 167 -1.57 12.98 11.08
C TYR A 167 -0.41 13.67 10.36
N ASN A 168 -0.50 15.01 10.19
CA ASN A 168 0.53 15.77 9.49
C ASN A 168 1.91 15.64 10.19
N ARG A 169 1.92 15.50 11.50
CA ARG A 169 3.14 15.30 12.28
C ARG A 169 3.69 13.89 12.10
N LEU A 170 2.84 12.88 12.23
CA LEU A 170 3.23 11.48 12.10
C LEU A 170 3.67 11.12 10.69
N ILE A 171 2.99 11.62 9.65
CA ILE A 171 3.37 11.30 8.27
C ILE A 171 4.76 11.83 7.92
N ARG A 172 5.16 12.98 8.49
CA ARG A 172 6.51 13.53 8.35
C ARG A 172 7.55 12.72 9.12
N ALA A 173 7.22 12.31 10.36
CA ALA A 173 8.06 11.39 11.13
C ALA A 173 8.26 10.06 10.40
N ALA A 174 7.24 9.59 9.71
CA ALA A 174 7.28 8.39 8.87
C ALA A 174 7.93 8.60 7.49
N ALA A 175 8.42 9.80 7.16
CA ALA A 175 8.92 10.14 5.82
C ALA A 175 7.93 9.74 4.70
N PHE A 176 6.63 9.92 4.95
CA PHE A 176 5.51 9.58 4.07
C PHE A 176 5.36 8.07 3.76
N ARG A 177 5.90 7.21 4.62
CA ARG A 177 5.69 5.76 4.52
C ARG A 177 4.35 5.40 5.15
N ILE A 178 3.46 4.83 4.35
CA ILE A 178 2.13 4.37 4.78
C ILE A 178 1.98 2.92 4.37
N LEU A 179 1.61 2.08 5.33
CA LEU A 179 1.15 0.71 5.09
C LEU A 179 -0.37 0.68 5.19
N ASP A 180 -1.05 0.35 4.11
CA ASP A 180 -2.51 0.33 4.05
C ASP A 180 -3.04 -1.11 4.22
N LEU A 181 -3.48 -1.42 5.44
CA LEU A 181 -4.09 -2.71 5.79
C LEU A 181 -5.60 -2.76 5.51
N THR A 182 -6.19 -1.69 4.98
CA THR A 182 -7.58 -1.74 4.48
C THR A 182 -7.68 -2.50 3.17
N LYS A 183 -6.54 -2.69 2.50
CA LYS A 183 -6.41 -3.48 1.29
C LYS A 183 -6.08 -4.93 1.63
N PRO A 184 -6.78 -5.92 1.06
CA PRO A 184 -6.54 -7.34 1.33
C PRO A 184 -5.15 -7.82 0.88
N PHE A 185 -4.54 -7.12 -0.09
CA PHE A 185 -3.21 -7.45 -0.60
C PHE A 185 -2.24 -6.29 -0.39
N LEU A 186 -1.07 -6.60 0.17
CA LEU A 186 0.02 -5.64 0.29
C LEU A 186 0.62 -5.33 -1.09
N ILE A 187 0.86 -6.36 -1.89
CA ILE A 187 1.46 -6.23 -3.22
C ILE A 187 0.65 -7.05 -4.23
N GLY A 188 0.25 -6.40 -5.33
CA GLY A 188 -0.23 -7.06 -6.54
C GLY A 188 0.91 -7.22 -7.53
N VAL A 189 1.23 -8.45 -7.93
CA VAL A 189 2.31 -8.76 -8.86
C VAL A 189 1.74 -9.03 -10.24
N THR A 190 2.25 -8.32 -11.24
CA THR A 190 1.87 -8.50 -12.65
C THR A 190 3.08 -8.43 -13.57
N GLY A 191 2.85 -8.54 -14.86
CA GLY A 191 3.88 -8.44 -15.88
C GLY A 191 3.71 -9.48 -17.01
N PRO A 192 4.41 -9.31 -18.11
CA PRO A 192 4.22 -10.15 -19.29
C PRO A 192 4.61 -11.61 -19.06
N THR A 193 4.09 -12.50 -19.94
CA THR A 193 4.45 -13.93 -19.90
C THR A 193 5.96 -14.12 -20.07
N GLY A 194 6.52 -15.12 -19.38
CA GLY A 194 7.97 -15.40 -19.40
C GLY A 194 8.81 -14.48 -18.52
N ALA A 195 8.25 -13.40 -17.92
CA ALA A 195 9.00 -12.48 -17.08
C ALA A 195 9.48 -13.08 -15.74
N GLY A 196 8.83 -14.15 -15.26
CA GLY A 196 9.25 -14.83 -14.03
C GLY A 196 8.52 -14.36 -12.76
N LYS A 197 7.27 -13.91 -12.88
CA LYS A 197 6.40 -13.52 -11.75
C LYS A 197 6.43 -14.52 -10.60
N GLY A 198 6.22 -15.80 -10.89
CA GLY A 198 6.21 -16.84 -9.87
C GLY A 198 7.53 -16.98 -9.08
N TYR A 199 8.67 -16.56 -9.63
CA TYR A 199 9.92 -16.51 -8.87
C TYR A 199 9.90 -15.34 -7.88
N VAL A 200 9.47 -14.17 -8.32
CA VAL A 200 9.33 -12.98 -7.46
C VAL A 200 8.29 -13.24 -6.35
N CYS A 201 7.14 -13.85 -6.68
CA CYS A 201 6.14 -14.24 -5.67
C CYS A 201 6.69 -15.22 -4.63
N ARG A 202 7.58 -16.14 -5.02
CA ARG A 202 8.28 -17.01 -4.04
C ARG A 202 9.23 -16.24 -3.12
N LEU A 203 9.95 -15.25 -3.63
CA LEU A 203 10.81 -14.40 -2.80
C LEU A 203 9.97 -13.58 -1.80
N LEU A 204 8.85 -13.01 -2.24
CA LEU A 204 7.92 -12.31 -1.37
C LEU A 204 7.31 -13.24 -0.31
N ALA A 205 7.01 -14.50 -0.67
CA ALA A 205 6.53 -15.49 0.28
C ALA A 205 7.60 -15.89 1.31
N GLN A 206 8.86 -16.01 0.91
CA GLN A 206 9.98 -16.23 1.83
C GLN A 206 10.20 -15.08 2.80
N ALA A 207 9.83 -13.88 2.40
CA ALA A 207 9.83 -12.69 3.25
C ALA A 207 8.58 -12.56 4.15
N GLY A 208 7.69 -13.55 4.15
CA GLY A 208 6.54 -13.63 5.05
C GLY A 208 5.20 -13.17 4.47
N LEU A 209 5.12 -12.81 3.17
CA LEU A 209 3.84 -12.49 2.56
C LEU A 209 3.09 -13.77 2.16
N HIS A 210 1.78 -13.81 2.44
CA HIS A 210 0.93 -14.94 2.04
C HIS A 210 0.60 -14.90 0.54
N PRO A 211 1.06 -15.89 -0.29
CA PRO A 211 0.83 -15.85 -1.73
C PRO A 211 -0.58 -16.32 -2.09
N VAL A 212 -1.27 -15.54 -2.91
CA VAL A 212 -2.54 -15.89 -3.53
C VAL A 212 -2.36 -15.78 -5.06
N ASP A 213 -2.58 -16.89 -5.76
CA ASP A 213 -2.39 -17.03 -7.20
C ASP A 213 -3.77 -17.09 -7.88
N CYS A 214 -4.09 -16.09 -8.69
CA CYS A 214 -5.37 -15.95 -9.38
C CYS A 214 -5.64 -17.14 -10.32
N ASP A 215 -4.63 -17.64 -11.03
CA ASP A 215 -4.81 -18.75 -11.96
C ASP A 215 -5.15 -20.06 -11.22
N ARG A 216 -4.53 -20.28 -10.06
CA ARG A 216 -4.87 -21.42 -9.18
C ARG A 216 -6.25 -21.28 -8.56
N VAL A 217 -6.64 -20.06 -8.17
CA VAL A 217 -8.00 -19.79 -7.66
C VAL A 217 -9.02 -20.07 -8.76
N TYR A 218 -8.84 -19.52 -9.96
CA TYR A 218 -9.70 -19.81 -11.11
C TYR A 218 -9.82 -21.32 -11.38
N GLY A 219 -8.70 -22.05 -11.33
CA GLY A 219 -8.70 -23.50 -11.50
C GLY A 219 -9.58 -24.23 -10.48
N ARG A 220 -9.61 -23.76 -9.21
CA ARG A 220 -10.48 -24.34 -8.15
C ARG A 220 -11.94 -23.96 -8.32
N LEU A 221 -12.23 -22.78 -8.85
CA LEU A 221 -13.59 -22.32 -9.09
C LEU A 221 -14.24 -22.94 -10.34
N THR A 222 -13.46 -23.63 -11.19
CA THR A 222 -13.93 -24.27 -12.41
C THR A 222 -13.89 -25.80 -12.35
N VAL A 223 -13.80 -26.39 -11.14
CA VAL A 223 -13.92 -27.84 -10.96
C VAL A 223 -15.37 -28.32 -11.17
N PRO A 224 -15.60 -29.62 -11.42
CA PRO A 224 -16.95 -30.16 -11.53
C PRO A 224 -17.85 -29.78 -10.36
N GLY A 225 -19.05 -29.25 -10.68
CA GLY A 225 -20.03 -28.81 -9.69
C GLY A 225 -19.83 -27.42 -9.10
N ALA A 226 -18.74 -26.72 -9.44
CA ALA A 226 -18.52 -25.36 -8.95
C ALA A 226 -19.51 -24.36 -9.59
N PRO A 227 -20.00 -23.34 -8.83
CA PRO A 227 -20.93 -22.35 -9.36
C PRO A 227 -20.42 -21.63 -10.60
N LEU A 228 -19.15 -21.18 -10.60
CA LEU A 228 -18.54 -20.49 -11.74
C LEU A 228 -18.55 -21.32 -13.02
N LEU A 229 -18.43 -22.65 -12.93
CA LEU A 229 -18.52 -23.52 -14.10
C LEU A 229 -19.93 -23.50 -14.73
N GLN A 230 -20.98 -23.37 -13.90
CA GLN A 230 -22.36 -23.24 -14.36
C GLN A 230 -22.60 -21.87 -14.99
N ASP A 231 -22.06 -20.81 -14.42
CA ASP A 231 -22.15 -19.45 -14.96
C ASP A 231 -21.46 -19.35 -16.33
N LEU A 232 -20.30 -19.98 -16.47
CA LEU A 232 -19.59 -20.10 -17.75
C LEU A 232 -20.40 -20.87 -18.78
N ALA A 233 -21.03 -21.97 -18.37
CA ALA A 233 -21.89 -22.77 -19.28
C ALA A 233 -23.15 -22.00 -19.69
N ALA A 234 -23.74 -21.21 -18.80
CA ALA A 234 -24.84 -20.32 -19.13
C ALA A 234 -24.43 -19.21 -20.11
N ALA A 235 -23.21 -18.70 -19.98
CA ALA A 235 -22.66 -17.64 -20.84
C ALA A 235 -22.21 -18.15 -22.22
N PHE A 236 -21.57 -19.33 -22.31
CA PHE A 236 -20.87 -19.81 -23.50
C PHE A 236 -21.45 -21.09 -24.10
N GLY A 237 -22.47 -21.69 -23.46
CA GLY A 237 -23.13 -22.93 -23.90
C GLY A 237 -22.61 -24.16 -23.16
N GLN A 238 -23.46 -25.18 -23.06
CA GLN A 238 -23.17 -26.42 -22.33
C GLN A 238 -22.02 -27.25 -22.94
N GLU A 239 -21.68 -27.03 -24.19
CA GLU A 239 -20.60 -27.71 -24.91
C GLU A 239 -19.20 -27.40 -24.36
N ILE A 240 -19.05 -26.39 -23.51
CA ILE A 240 -17.80 -26.14 -22.78
C ILE A 240 -17.60 -27.10 -21.60
N ILE A 241 -18.59 -27.95 -21.31
CA ILE A 241 -18.50 -28.98 -20.26
C ILE A 241 -18.40 -30.35 -20.94
N LYS A 242 -17.32 -31.08 -20.64
CA LYS A 242 -17.13 -32.47 -21.06
C LYS A 242 -16.89 -33.33 -19.83
N ASP A 243 -17.62 -34.42 -19.71
CA ASP A 243 -17.50 -35.33 -18.55
C ASP A 243 -17.61 -34.63 -17.18
N GLY A 244 -18.45 -33.58 -17.12
CA GLY A 244 -18.63 -32.73 -15.91
C GLY A 244 -17.53 -31.72 -15.63
N ALA A 245 -16.47 -31.68 -16.45
CA ALA A 245 -15.34 -30.76 -16.27
C ALA A 245 -15.29 -29.69 -17.38
N LEU A 246 -14.61 -28.57 -17.10
CA LEU A 246 -14.41 -27.51 -18.09
C LEU A 246 -13.49 -27.95 -19.23
N ASP A 247 -14.01 -27.98 -20.48
CA ASP A 247 -13.20 -28.05 -21.68
C ASP A 247 -12.60 -26.66 -21.99
N ARG A 248 -11.41 -26.43 -21.47
CA ARG A 248 -10.70 -25.15 -21.64
C ARG A 248 -10.45 -24.79 -23.11
N LYS A 249 -10.27 -25.79 -23.97
CA LYS A 249 -10.04 -25.56 -25.39
C LYS A 249 -11.30 -25.03 -26.07
N THR A 250 -12.45 -25.67 -25.81
CA THR A 250 -13.75 -25.24 -26.35
C THR A 250 -14.13 -23.86 -25.79
N LEU A 251 -13.94 -23.60 -24.49
CA LEU A 251 -14.17 -22.27 -23.92
C LEU A 251 -13.27 -21.23 -24.58
N ALA A 252 -11.97 -21.49 -24.71
CA ALA A 252 -11.03 -20.55 -25.32
C ALA A 252 -11.39 -20.20 -26.75
N ALA A 253 -11.79 -21.21 -27.57
CA ALA A 253 -12.22 -21.00 -28.95
C ALA A 253 -13.44 -20.06 -29.05
N LYS A 254 -14.35 -20.10 -28.07
CA LYS A 254 -15.54 -19.24 -28.03
C LYS A 254 -15.24 -17.88 -27.44
N ALA A 255 -14.55 -17.84 -26.30
CA ALA A 255 -14.31 -16.63 -25.54
C ALA A 255 -13.34 -15.66 -26.25
N PHE A 256 -12.40 -16.17 -27.02
CA PHE A 256 -11.44 -15.34 -27.77
C PHE A 256 -11.79 -15.18 -29.26
N ALA A 257 -13.00 -15.59 -29.68
CA ALA A 257 -13.45 -15.42 -31.05
C ALA A 257 -13.71 -13.95 -31.43
N THR A 258 -14.16 -13.14 -30.48
CA THR A 258 -14.44 -11.71 -30.65
C THR A 258 -14.11 -10.93 -29.38
N PRO A 259 -13.80 -9.61 -29.48
CA PRO A 259 -13.60 -8.77 -28.29
C PRO A 259 -14.78 -8.80 -27.31
N ALA A 260 -16.02 -8.79 -27.82
CA ALA A 260 -17.22 -8.86 -26.98
C ALA A 260 -17.35 -10.20 -26.22
N ALA A 261 -16.89 -11.30 -26.82
CA ALA A 261 -16.87 -12.60 -26.14
C ALA A 261 -15.78 -12.64 -25.04
N THR A 262 -14.63 -11.99 -25.27
CA THR A 262 -13.58 -11.86 -24.26
C THR A 262 -14.09 -11.03 -23.08
N GLU A 263 -14.70 -9.86 -23.34
CA GLU A 263 -15.32 -9.02 -22.30
C GLU A 263 -16.38 -9.79 -21.50
N LYS A 264 -17.20 -10.61 -22.16
CA LYS A 264 -18.19 -11.46 -21.48
C LYS A 264 -17.53 -12.51 -20.58
N LEU A 265 -16.40 -13.09 -21.00
CA LEU A 265 -15.61 -14.00 -20.16
C LEU A 265 -15.12 -13.28 -18.90
N ASP A 266 -14.54 -12.10 -19.08
CA ASP A 266 -14.00 -11.29 -18.01
C ASP A 266 -15.08 -10.87 -16.99
N GLN A 267 -16.25 -10.45 -17.48
CA GLN A 267 -17.40 -10.09 -16.62
C GLN A 267 -17.90 -11.27 -15.77
N VAL A 268 -17.83 -12.49 -16.27
CA VAL A 268 -18.23 -13.69 -15.52
C VAL A 268 -17.15 -14.15 -14.56
N THR A 269 -15.88 -14.09 -14.96
CA THR A 269 -14.78 -14.72 -14.20
C THR A 269 -14.13 -13.80 -13.19
N HIS A 270 -13.86 -12.53 -13.54
CA HIS A 270 -13.08 -11.61 -12.69
C HIS A 270 -13.70 -11.41 -11.31
N PRO A 271 -15.00 -11.08 -11.16
CA PRO A 271 -15.59 -10.88 -9.83
C PRO A 271 -15.47 -12.13 -8.95
N ALA A 272 -15.83 -13.29 -9.48
CA ALA A 272 -15.80 -14.55 -8.73
C ALA A 272 -14.37 -14.95 -8.30
N VAL A 273 -13.38 -14.74 -9.17
CA VAL A 273 -11.98 -15.02 -8.85
C VAL A 273 -11.44 -14.03 -7.81
N LEU A 274 -11.73 -12.75 -7.96
CA LEU A 274 -11.25 -11.73 -7.03
C LEU A 274 -11.86 -11.91 -5.63
N ASP A 275 -13.17 -12.18 -5.55
CA ASP A 275 -13.83 -12.46 -4.26
C ASP A 275 -13.19 -13.68 -3.57
N ALA A 276 -12.95 -14.75 -4.31
CA ALA A 276 -12.30 -15.93 -3.76
C ALA A 276 -10.83 -15.69 -3.38
N CYS A 277 -10.11 -14.82 -4.09
CA CYS A 277 -8.76 -14.39 -3.72
C CYS A 277 -8.77 -13.61 -2.40
N VAL A 278 -9.70 -12.67 -2.24
CA VAL A 278 -9.86 -11.88 -1.00
C VAL A 278 -10.17 -12.77 0.19
N GLN A 279 -11.07 -13.75 0.04
CA GLN A 279 -11.41 -14.70 1.10
C GLN A 279 -10.22 -15.57 1.56
N GLN A 280 -9.23 -15.78 0.70
CA GLN A 280 -8.03 -16.57 1.01
C GLN A 280 -6.87 -15.72 1.52
N ALA A 281 -6.92 -14.40 1.37
CA ALA A 281 -5.84 -13.50 1.75
C ALA A 281 -5.60 -13.55 3.26
N LYS A 282 -4.33 -13.72 3.66
CA LYS A 282 -3.87 -13.57 5.05
C LYS A 282 -2.84 -12.45 5.06
N ILE A 283 -3.17 -11.34 5.70
CA ILE A 283 -2.34 -10.13 5.70
C ILE A 283 -1.06 -10.34 6.53
N PRO A 284 0.11 -9.97 5.99
CA PRO A 284 0.33 -9.36 4.67
C PRO A 284 0.27 -10.40 3.54
N ALA A 285 -0.48 -10.10 2.48
CA ALA A 285 -0.65 -11.00 1.34
C ALA A 285 -0.07 -10.42 0.05
N VAL A 286 0.35 -11.31 -0.87
CA VAL A 286 0.72 -10.97 -2.24
C VAL A 286 -0.23 -11.64 -3.22
N LEU A 287 -0.75 -10.87 -4.17
CA LEU A 287 -1.62 -11.34 -5.25
C LEU A 287 -0.80 -11.55 -6.52
N ASP A 288 -0.70 -12.77 -7.03
CA ASP A 288 -0.15 -13.05 -8.37
C ASP A 288 -1.30 -12.99 -9.37
N ALA A 289 -1.38 -11.88 -10.11
CA ALA A 289 -2.44 -11.60 -11.07
C ALA A 289 -1.86 -11.17 -12.42
N PRO A 290 -1.82 -12.06 -13.41
CA PRO A 290 -1.38 -11.70 -14.77
C PRO A 290 -2.18 -10.54 -15.38
N GLN A 291 -3.49 -10.48 -15.12
CA GLN A 291 -4.43 -9.44 -15.58
C GLN A 291 -4.80 -8.48 -14.46
N LEU A 292 -3.79 -7.98 -13.70
CA LEU A 292 -3.99 -7.16 -12.51
C LEU A 292 -4.84 -5.91 -12.80
N PHE A 293 -4.54 -5.20 -13.86
CA PHE A 293 -5.23 -3.95 -14.22
C PHE A 293 -6.52 -4.20 -15.01
N GLU A 294 -6.52 -5.21 -15.87
CA GLU A 294 -7.67 -5.56 -16.69
C GLU A 294 -8.85 -6.08 -15.84
N SER A 295 -8.54 -6.75 -14.74
CA SER A 295 -9.54 -7.26 -13.79
C SER A 295 -9.94 -6.24 -12.70
N GLY A 296 -9.25 -5.09 -12.60
CA GLY A 296 -9.43 -4.14 -11.51
C GLY A 296 -8.87 -4.62 -10.17
N ALA A 297 -8.06 -5.68 -10.17
CA ALA A 297 -7.46 -6.23 -8.95
C ALA A 297 -6.42 -5.31 -8.30
N ASP A 298 -5.85 -4.36 -9.05
CA ASP A 298 -4.98 -3.31 -8.54
C ASP A 298 -5.66 -2.47 -7.44
N ALA A 299 -6.98 -2.25 -7.54
CA ALA A 299 -7.75 -1.57 -6.50
C ALA A 299 -7.74 -2.30 -5.15
N LEU A 300 -7.50 -3.61 -5.12
CA LEU A 300 -7.40 -4.44 -3.93
C LEU A 300 -5.98 -4.48 -3.32
N CYS A 301 -5.00 -3.86 -3.97
CA CYS A 301 -3.60 -3.89 -3.58
C CYS A 301 -3.17 -2.53 -3.01
N ALA A 302 -2.33 -2.54 -1.95
CA ALA A 302 -1.72 -1.32 -1.43
C ALA A 302 -0.62 -0.81 -2.38
N TYR A 303 0.11 -1.74 -2.98
CA TYR A 303 1.16 -1.49 -3.97
C TYR A 303 1.03 -2.45 -5.15
N THR A 304 1.56 -2.04 -6.30
CA THR A 304 1.63 -2.88 -7.49
C THR A 304 3.08 -3.07 -7.94
N LEU A 305 3.43 -4.27 -8.41
CA LEU A 305 4.77 -4.66 -8.80
C LEU A 305 4.78 -5.26 -10.20
N ALA A 306 5.44 -4.58 -11.13
CA ALA A 306 5.74 -5.10 -12.45
C ALA A 306 6.97 -6.00 -12.42
N VAL A 307 6.84 -7.21 -12.94
CA VAL A 307 8.01 -8.08 -13.20
C VAL A 307 8.25 -8.10 -14.70
N THR A 308 9.43 -7.66 -15.12
CA THR A 308 9.86 -7.63 -16.52
C THR A 308 11.09 -8.52 -16.74
N ALA A 309 11.35 -8.87 -17.98
CA ALA A 309 12.58 -9.53 -18.40
C ALA A 309 12.88 -9.19 -19.87
N PRO A 310 14.15 -9.27 -20.32
CA PRO A 310 14.49 -9.12 -21.73
C PRO A 310 13.69 -10.05 -22.64
N GLU A 311 13.35 -9.59 -23.83
CA GLU A 311 12.48 -10.31 -24.77
C GLU A 311 13.00 -11.70 -25.10
N ASP A 312 14.29 -11.83 -25.43
CA ASP A 312 14.90 -13.14 -25.72
C ASP A 312 14.85 -14.09 -24.52
N THR A 313 15.02 -13.58 -23.30
CA THR A 313 14.89 -14.37 -22.08
C THR A 313 13.47 -14.87 -21.88
N ARG A 314 12.48 -14.02 -22.11
CA ARG A 314 11.07 -14.38 -22.04
C ARG A 314 10.71 -15.43 -23.08
N LEU A 315 11.17 -15.23 -24.33
CA LEU A 315 10.96 -16.15 -25.44
C LEU A 315 11.49 -17.55 -25.12
N ALA A 316 12.76 -17.63 -24.68
CA ALA A 316 13.37 -18.91 -24.29
C ALA A 316 12.59 -19.61 -23.18
N ARG A 317 12.19 -18.89 -22.13
CA ARG A 317 11.41 -19.44 -21.01
C ARG A 317 10.03 -19.93 -21.43
N ILE A 318 9.36 -19.25 -22.38
CA ILE A 318 8.04 -19.66 -22.90
C ILE A 318 8.20 -20.94 -23.71
N MET A 319 9.19 -21.00 -24.59
CA MET A 319 9.45 -22.20 -25.42
C MET A 319 9.73 -23.42 -24.53
N GLU A 320 10.60 -23.27 -23.51
CA GLU A 320 10.94 -24.36 -22.59
C GLU A 320 9.76 -24.81 -21.73
N ARG A 321 9.02 -23.88 -21.14
CA ARG A 321 7.88 -24.17 -20.24
C ARG A 321 6.73 -24.85 -20.97
N ASP A 322 6.39 -24.35 -22.17
CA ASP A 322 5.18 -24.73 -22.89
C ASP A 322 5.42 -25.77 -23.99
N GLY A 323 6.68 -26.12 -24.29
CA GLY A 323 7.07 -27.06 -25.31
C GLY A 323 6.67 -26.61 -26.72
N ILE A 324 6.67 -25.31 -27.01
CA ILE A 324 6.25 -24.71 -28.28
C ILE A 324 7.44 -24.12 -29.03
N ASP A 325 7.28 -23.98 -30.34
CA ASP A 325 8.29 -23.36 -31.18
C ASP A 325 8.37 -21.84 -31.00
N ARG A 326 9.42 -21.24 -31.62
CA ARG A 326 9.69 -19.80 -31.52
C ARG A 326 8.52 -18.95 -32.03
N ALA A 327 7.89 -19.38 -33.16
CA ALA A 327 6.82 -18.60 -33.77
C ALA A 327 5.56 -18.59 -32.89
N ALA A 328 5.18 -19.73 -32.31
CA ALA A 328 4.09 -19.82 -31.36
C ALA A 328 4.36 -19.03 -30.04
N ALA A 329 5.61 -19.06 -29.58
CA ALA A 329 6.01 -18.28 -28.41
C ALA A 329 5.94 -16.76 -28.68
N GLN A 330 6.36 -16.29 -29.84
CA GLN A 330 6.25 -14.89 -30.27
C GLN A 330 4.80 -14.43 -30.37
N LEU A 331 3.92 -15.25 -30.96
CA LEU A 331 2.48 -14.94 -31.00
C LEU A 331 1.88 -14.78 -29.61
N ARG A 332 2.26 -15.63 -28.64
CA ARG A 332 1.84 -15.45 -27.23
C ARG A 332 2.33 -14.15 -26.61
N MET A 333 3.56 -13.74 -26.94
CA MET A 333 4.09 -12.47 -26.43
C MET A 333 3.37 -11.27 -27.04
N GLN A 334 3.05 -11.31 -28.33
CA GLN A 334 2.33 -10.25 -29.06
C GLN A 334 0.85 -10.11 -28.61
N ALA A 335 0.26 -11.18 -28.10
CA ALA A 335 -1.12 -11.16 -27.56
C ALA A 335 -1.24 -10.43 -26.21
N GLN A 336 -0.13 -9.98 -25.63
CA GLN A 336 -0.11 -9.26 -24.36
C GLN A 336 0.37 -7.82 -24.56
N PRO A 337 0.03 -6.89 -23.62
CA PRO A 337 0.59 -5.55 -23.62
C PRO A 337 2.13 -5.57 -23.59
N ALA A 338 2.74 -4.53 -24.13
CA ALA A 338 4.19 -4.31 -24.04
C ALA A 338 4.65 -4.14 -22.59
N ALA A 339 5.94 -4.30 -22.33
CA ALA A 339 6.51 -4.19 -20.98
C ALA A 339 6.22 -2.82 -20.35
N ASP A 340 6.23 -1.75 -21.16
CA ASP A 340 6.00 -0.39 -20.71
C ASP A 340 4.61 -0.20 -20.09
N PHE A 341 3.58 -0.88 -20.62
CA PHE A 341 2.23 -0.87 -20.02
C PHE A 341 2.25 -1.23 -18.53
N TYR A 342 3.05 -2.22 -18.15
CA TYR A 342 3.15 -2.67 -16.76
C TYR A 342 4.03 -1.74 -15.93
N THR A 343 5.16 -1.28 -16.47
CA THR A 343 6.11 -0.45 -15.72
C THR A 343 5.59 0.96 -15.44
N GLU A 344 4.79 1.52 -16.34
CA GLU A 344 4.18 2.84 -16.17
C GLU A 344 3.04 2.83 -15.15
N LYS A 345 2.31 1.72 -15.04
CA LYS A 345 1.16 1.61 -14.12
C LYS A 345 1.51 1.11 -12.73
N CYS A 346 2.61 0.38 -12.58
CA CYS A 346 2.99 -0.21 -11.30
C CYS A 346 3.78 0.76 -10.42
N THR A 347 3.59 0.63 -9.10
CA THR A 347 4.34 1.37 -8.09
C THR A 347 5.84 1.03 -8.11
N PHE A 348 6.14 -0.25 -8.35
CA PHE A 348 7.51 -0.78 -8.38
C PHE A 348 7.73 -1.64 -9.62
N THR A 349 9.01 -1.77 -9.99
CA THR A 349 9.43 -2.66 -11.08
C THR A 349 10.61 -3.52 -10.64
N VAL A 350 10.56 -4.81 -10.99
CA VAL A 350 11.67 -5.77 -10.89
C VAL A 350 12.03 -6.24 -12.28
N THR A 351 13.29 -6.09 -12.66
CA THR A 351 13.81 -6.61 -13.92
C THR A 351 14.51 -7.95 -13.69
N ASN A 352 13.92 -9.01 -14.24
CA ASN A 352 14.41 -10.38 -14.14
C ASN A 352 15.31 -10.73 -15.33
N ASP A 353 16.50 -10.11 -15.33
CA ASP A 353 17.57 -10.37 -16.31
C ASP A 353 18.59 -11.44 -15.86
N GLY A 354 18.30 -12.14 -14.77
CA GLY A 354 19.16 -13.14 -14.15
C GLY A 354 20.14 -12.56 -13.11
N ARG A 355 20.14 -11.23 -12.90
CA ARG A 355 21.01 -10.56 -11.93
C ARG A 355 20.20 -10.11 -10.73
N ASP A 356 20.68 -10.44 -9.56
CA ASP A 356 20.34 -9.84 -8.25
C ASP A 356 18.85 -9.48 -8.01
N ILE A 357 17.94 -10.35 -8.45
CA ILE A 357 16.50 -10.16 -8.29
C ILE A 357 16.13 -10.08 -6.79
N LYS A 358 16.82 -10.87 -5.97
CA LYS A 358 16.56 -10.89 -4.53
C LYS A 358 16.80 -9.51 -3.91
N SER A 359 17.93 -8.85 -4.19
CA SER A 359 18.17 -7.49 -3.66
C SER A 359 17.21 -6.43 -4.21
N GLN A 360 16.67 -6.62 -5.42
CA GLN A 360 15.61 -5.73 -5.92
C GLN A 360 14.35 -5.91 -5.08
N VAL A 361 13.95 -7.14 -4.78
CA VAL A 361 12.79 -7.45 -3.95
C VAL A 361 13.01 -6.98 -2.50
N ASP A 362 14.18 -7.24 -1.93
CA ASP A 362 14.54 -6.82 -0.57
C ASP A 362 14.45 -5.28 -0.42
N ARG A 363 14.96 -4.50 -1.38
CA ARG A 363 14.84 -3.03 -1.40
C ARG A 363 13.39 -2.55 -1.48
N ILE A 364 12.55 -3.24 -2.24
CA ILE A 364 11.13 -2.92 -2.31
C ILE A 364 10.47 -3.17 -0.95
N LEU A 365 10.75 -4.31 -0.33
CA LEU A 365 10.22 -4.64 0.99
C LEU A 365 10.71 -3.66 2.07
N GLU A 366 11.97 -3.26 2.04
CA GLU A 366 12.52 -2.22 2.93
C GLU A 366 11.85 -0.85 2.73
N ALA A 367 11.39 -0.55 1.52
CA ALA A 367 10.67 0.69 1.23
C ALA A 367 9.22 0.65 1.73
N ILE A 368 8.60 -0.53 1.80
CA ILE A 368 7.20 -0.75 2.16
C ILE A 368 7.05 -1.08 3.65
N LEU A 369 7.87 -1.98 4.14
CA LEU A 369 7.85 -2.56 5.50
C LEU A 369 8.96 -2.00 6.37
#